data_af62b2aec127812c4643d769d4f47454
#
_entry.id   af62b2aec127812c4643d769d4f47454
#
_cell.length_a   1.000
_cell.length_b   1.000
_cell.length_c   1.000
_cell.angle_alpha   90.00
_cell.angle_beta   90.00
_cell.angle_gamma   90.00
#
_symmetry.space_group_name_H-M   'P 1'
#
loop_
_entity.id
_entity.type
_entity.pdbx_description
1 polymer ?
#
loop_
_entity_poly.entity_id
_entity_poly.type
_entity_poly.pdbx_seq_one_letter_code
_entity_poly.pdbx_strand_id
1 'polypeptide(L)'
;MKPAPLPVRDLPPERCRALATLLTDVDDTLTTDGLLPASTFQALWALAEEGVRPVVVTGRPAGWCDHIARMWPVAGVVGENGSLIYAYDRPARRMRRTYLLREAERLEARRRLERIRERVLREVPSCAISADQPFRLADLAVDFREDVGPLSQEEVREICRIMESEGAVYKVSSIHINCWFGDFDKVKGVRRFLADGGEDLDDPRVQGGVLFTGDSPNDEPLFRALQATIGVANIRPFLDSLEHPPAYITQAEAAAGFAEAVDIILKHRGRSPAPRPPR
;
A
#
# COMPACT_ATOMS: atom_id res chain seq x y z
N MET A 1 -12.93 21.63 12.28
CA MET A 1 -13.40 20.93 11.06
C MET A 1 -12.17 20.38 10.35
N LYS A 2 -12.18 19.12 9.96
CA LYS A 2 -11.12 18.54 9.13
C LYS A 2 -11.11 19.26 7.77
N PRO A 3 -9.95 19.59 7.18
CA PRO A 3 -9.92 20.13 5.82
C PRO A 3 -10.44 19.07 4.84
N ALA A 4 -11.34 19.47 3.95
CA ALA A 4 -11.76 18.61 2.87
C ALA A 4 -10.60 18.43 1.85
N PRO A 5 -10.42 17.24 1.27
CA PRO A 5 -9.41 17.05 0.22
C PRO A 5 -9.66 17.97 -0.98
N LEU A 6 -8.57 18.55 -1.49
CA LEU A 6 -8.62 19.34 -2.73
C LEU A 6 -8.68 18.40 -3.95
N PRO A 7 -9.26 18.84 -5.08
CA PRO A 7 -9.14 18.09 -6.31
C PRO A 7 -7.66 17.88 -6.71
N VAL A 8 -7.30 16.71 -7.22
CA VAL A 8 -5.89 16.41 -7.59
C VAL A 8 -5.34 17.37 -8.67
N ARG A 9 -6.21 17.95 -9.50
CA ARG A 9 -5.81 18.97 -10.48
C ARG A 9 -5.22 20.25 -9.84
N ASP A 10 -5.48 20.47 -8.56
CA ASP A 10 -4.99 21.61 -7.80
C ASP A 10 -3.66 21.28 -7.08
N LEU A 11 -3.06 20.11 -7.37
CA LEU A 11 -1.71 19.75 -6.89
C LEU A 11 -0.69 20.76 -7.43
N PRO A 12 0.08 21.45 -6.56
CA PRO A 12 0.96 22.52 -6.98
C PRO A 12 2.04 22.07 -7.98
N PRO A 13 2.26 22.81 -9.08
CA PRO A 13 3.27 22.46 -10.09
C PRO A 13 4.68 22.28 -9.52
N GLU A 14 5.05 23.09 -8.51
CA GLU A 14 6.34 22.97 -7.82
C GLU A 14 6.47 21.64 -7.08
N ARG A 15 5.39 21.14 -6.50
CA ARG A 15 5.35 19.84 -5.83
C ARG A 15 5.54 18.69 -6.84
N CYS A 16 4.91 18.82 -8.01
CA CYS A 16 5.07 17.83 -9.10
C CYS A 16 6.52 17.83 -9.62
N ARG A 17 7.14 19.00 -9.78
CA ARG A 17 8.55 19.09 -10.24
C ARG A 17 9.55 18.60 -9.21
N ALA A 18 9.29 18.81 -7.92
CA ALA A 18 10.16 18.35 -6.84
C ALA A 18 10.02 16.85 -6.53
N LEU A 19 8.99 16.18 -7.07
CA LEU A 19 8.70 14.78 -6.78
C LEU A 19 9.86 13.87 -7.16
N ALA A 20 10.45 13.20 -6.19
CA ALA A 20 11.51 12.22 -6.33
C ALA A 20 11.02 10.78 -6.09
N THR A 21 10.05 10.59 -5.18
CA THR A 21 9.52 9.28 -4.82
C THR A 21 7.99 9.32 -4.76
N LEU A 22 7.33 8.47 -5.55
CA LEU A 22 5.90 8.22 -5.46
C LEU A 22 5.67 6.87 -4.75
N LEU A 23 5.13 6.94 -3.54
CA LEU A 23 4.65 5.79 -2.80
C LEU A 23 3.21 5.47 -3.24
N THR A 24 2.85 4.21 -3.41
CA THR A 24 1.51 3.83 -3.84
C THR A 24 1.05 2.54 -3.20
N ASP A 25 -0.20 2.48 -2.76
CA ASP A 25 -0.86 1.21 -2.48
C ASP A 25 -1.13 0.44 -3.77
N VAL A 26 -1.59 -0.81 -3.69
CA VAL A 26 -1.85 -1.69 -4.84
C VAL A 26 -3.34 -1.89 -5.07
N ASP A 27 -4.00 -2.55 -4.11
CA ASP A 27 -5.37 -2.98 -4.26
C ASP A 27 -6.30 -1.77 -4.29
N ASP A 28 -7.18 -1.71 -5.29
CA ASP A 28 -8.11 -0.60 -5.52
C ASP A 28 -7.45 0.81 -5.65
N THR A 29 -6.11 0.84 -5.78
CA THR A 29 -5.32 2.04 -6.14
C THR A 29 -4.64 1.86 -7.50
N LEU A 30 -3.77 0.86 -7.65
CA LEU A 30 -3.14 0.48 -8.93
C LEU A 30 -3.99 -0.50 -9.73
N THR A 31 -4.83 -1.25 -9.04
CA THR A 31 -5.72 -2.26 -9.64
C THR A 31 -7.17 -1.75 -9.69
N THR A 32 -7.97 -2.39 -10.53
CA THR A 32 -9.44 -2.28 -10.56
C THR A 32 -9.98 -3.71 -10.60
N ASP A 33 -10.87 -4.06 -9.68
CA ASP A 33 -11.43 -5.41 -9.54
C ASP A 33 -10.32 -6.49 -9.49
N GLY A 34 -9.26 -6.24 -8.73
CA GLY A 34 -8.11 -7.14 -8.58
C GLY A 34 -7.15 -7.21 -9.78
N LEU A 35 -7.47 -6.54 -10.89
CA LEU A 35 -6.66 -6.58 -12.11
C LEU A 35 -5.82 -5.31 -12.26
N LEU A 36 -4.55 -5.47 -12.68
CA LEU A 36 -3.67 -4.36 -13.03
C LEU A 36 -3.88 -3.95 -14.50
N PRO A 37 -4.51 -2.81 -14.80
CA PRO A 37 -4.70 -2.35 -16.16
C PRO A 37 -3.38 -1.94 -16.84
N ALA A 38 -3.29 -2.10 -18.15
CA ALA A 38 -2.12 -1.69 -18.93
C ALA A 38 -1.80 -0.20 -18.76
N SER A 39 -2.82 0.67 -18.62
CA SER A 39 -2.67 2.10 -18.39
C SER A 39 -1.93 2.42 -17.08
N THR A 40 -2.24 1.70 -16.00
CA THR A 40 -1.54 1.85 -14.72
C THR A 40 -0.07 1.45 -14.84
N PHE A 41 0.19 0.33 -15.50
CA PHE A 41 1.56 -0.12 -15.71
C PHE A 41 2.36 0.86 -16.58
N GLN A 42 1.74 1.45 -17.61
CA GLN A 42 2.33 2.52 -18.42
C GLN A 42 2.61 3.78 -17.60
N ALA A 43 1.71 4.15 -16.68
CA ALA A 43 1.91 5.30 -15.78
C ALA A 43 3.12 5.09 -14.86
N LEU A 44 3.32 3.88 -14.32
CA LEU A 44 4.51 3.54 -13.54
C LEU A 44 5.80 3.66 -14.36
N TRP A 45 5.80 3.18 -15.61
CA TRP A 45 6.94 3.34 -16.52
C TRP A 45 7.22 4.82 -16.82
N ALA A 46 6.17 5.59 -17.10
CA ALA A 46 6.31 7.02 -17.41
C ALA A 46 6.93 7.80 -16.22
N LEU A 47 6.55 7.47 -14.98
CA LEU A 47 7.17 8.04 -13.79
C LEU A 47 8.66 7.69 -13.70
N ALA A 48 9.00 6.41 -13.89
CA ALA A 48 10.39 5.95 -13.81
C ALA A 48 11.28 6.58 -14.89
N GLU A 49 10.77 6.74 -16.12
CA GLU A 49 11.47 7.43 -17.21
C GLU A 49 11.72 8.92 -16.92
N GLU A 50 10.84 9.57 -16.16
CA GLU A 50 11.00 10.96 -15.71
C GLU A 50 11.85 11.08 -14.41
N GLY A 51 12.50 9.99 -13.99
CA GLY A 51 13.37 9.98 -12.81
C GLY A 51 12.64 9.98 -11.47
N VAL A 52 11.31 9.80 -11.47
CA VAL A 52 10.56 9.55 -10.23
C VAL A 52 10.72 8.07 -9.87
N ARG A 53 10.93 7.79 -8.59
CA ARG A 53 11.02 6.42 -8.06
C ARG A 53 9.63 5.95 -7.60
N PRO A 54 8.88 5.12 -8.36
CA PRO A 54 7.69 4.50 -7.81
C PRO A 54 8.10 3.47 -6.75
N VAL A 55 7.41 3.45 -5.62
CA VAL A 55 7.58 2.49 -4.52
C VAL A 55 6.21 1.96 -4.12
N VAL A 56 6.05 0.66 -4.17
CA VAL A 56 4.80 0.00 -3.76
C VAL A 56 4.78 -0.17 -2.25
N VAL A 57 3.65 0.13 -1.61
CA VAL A 57 3.42 -0.01 -0.16
C VAL A 57 2.12 -0.77 0.07
N THR A 58 2.19 -2.06 0.39
CA THR A 58 1.04 -2.95 0.31
C THR A 58 0.93 -3.94 1.47
N GLY A 59 -0.28 -4.44 1.71
CA GLY A 59 -0.53 -5.62 2.56
C GLY A 59 -0.32 -6.95 1.82
N ARG A 60 -0.01 -6.94 0.52
CA ARG A 60 0.23 -8.15 -0.25
C ARG A 60 1.48 -8.90 0.22
N PRO A 61 1.52 -10.25 0.04
CA PRO A 61 2.54 -11.12 0.61
C PRO A 61 3.94 -10.94 0.00
N ALA A 62 4.96 -11.42 0.71
CA ALA A 62 6.36 -11.41 0.29
C ALA A 62 6.60 -12.00 -1.11
N GLY A 63 5.85 -13.03 -1.50
CA GLY A 63 5.95 -13.63 -2.83
C GLY A 63 5.55 -12.65 -3.95
N TRP A 64 4.49 -11.87 -3.75
CA TRP A 64 4.09 -10.80 -4.67
C TRP A 64 5.14 -9.67 -4.67
N CYS A 65 5.65 -9.32 -3.49
CA CYS A 65 6.66 -8.27 -3.35
C CYS A 65 7.95 -8.63 -4.12
N ASP A 66 8.38 -9.90 -4.11
CA ASP A 66 9.54 -10.35 -4.90
C ASP A 66 9.29 -10.22 -6.41
N HIS A 67 8.09 -10.63 -6.88
CA HIS A 67 7.68 -10.48 -8.26
C HIS A 67 7.65 -8.99 -8.69
N ILE A 68 6.95 -8.15 -7.92
CA ILE A 68 6.81 -6.72 -8.21
C ILE A 68 8.18 -6.05 -8.26
N ALA A 69 9.04 -6.26 -7.26
CA ALA A 69 10.37 -5.65 -7.21
C ALA A 69 11.25 -6.04 -8.39
N ARG A 70 11.09 -7.26 -8.95
CA ARG A 70 11.86 -7.72 -10.11
C ARG A 70 11.31 -7.25 -11.45
N MET A 71 9.99 -7.27 -11.61
CA MET A 71 9.35 -7.18 -12.91
C MET A 71 8.77 -5.80 -13.21
N TRP A 72 8.40 -5.02 -12.18
CA TRP A 72 7.79 -3.72 -12.37
C TRP A 72 8.86 -2.60 -12.39
N PRO A 73 8.55 -1.44 -12.95
CA PRO A 73 9.45 -0.28 -12.95
C PRO A 73 9.41 0.45 -11.60
N VAL A 74 9.68 -0.27 -10.52
CA VAL A 74 9.64 0.26 -9.15
C VAL A 74 11.03 0.23 -8.51
N ALA A 75 11.30 1.18 -7.61
CA ALA A 75 12.53 1.24 -6.84
C ALA A 75 12.55 0.23 -5.68
N GLY A 76 11.37 -0.16 -5.22
CA GLY A 76 11.20 -1.15 -4.16
C GLY A 76 9.75 -1.39 -3.80
N VAL A 77 9.55 -2.34 -2.89
CA VAL A 77 8.25 -2.72 -2.35
C VAL A 77 8.35 -2.82 -0.83
N VAL A 78 7.47 -2.12 -0.14
CA VAL A 78 7.21 -2.27 1.29
C VAL A 78 5.99 -3.18 1.41
N GLY A 79 6.20 -4.40 1.83
CA GLY A 79 5.17 -5.45 1.82
C GLY A 79 4.71 -5.86 3.21
N GLU A 80 3.64 -6.68 3.22
CA GLU A 80 3.01 -7.20 4.43
C GLU A 80 2.85 -6.12 5.51
N ASN A 81 2.16 -5.03 5.14
CA ASN A 81 1.88 -3.89 6.01
C ASN A 81 3.11 -3.23 6.64
N GLY A 82 4.27 -3.29 5.97
CA GLY A 82 5.50 -2.65 6.43
C GLY A 82 6.51 -3.59 7.08
N SER A 83 6.22 -4.89 7.21
CA SER A 83 7.12 -5.85 7.86
C SER A 83 8.41 -6.11 7.10
N LEU A 84 8.37 -5.97 5.78
CA LEU A 84 9.46 -6.29 4.88
C LEU A 84 9.63 -5.26 3.76
N ILE A 85 10.85 -5.17 3.26
CA ILE A 85 11.20 -4.29 2.15
C ILE A 85 12.02 -5.10 1.14
N TYR A 86 11.56 -5.12 -0.11
CA TYR A 86 12.26 -5.77 -1.20
C TYR A 86 12.63 -4.73 -2.26
N ALA A 87 13.90 -4.67 -2.62
CA ALA A 87 14.42 -3.80 -3.68
C ALA A 87 15.37 -4.59 -4.57
N TYR A 88 15.10 -4.62 -5.86
CA TYR A 88 15.95 -5.35 -6.81
C TYR A 88 16.99 -4.42 -7.44
N ASP A 89 18.24 -4.64 -7.09
CA ASP A 89 19.39 -3.97 -7.71
C ASP A 89 19.62 -4.58 -9.10
N ARG A 90 19.19 -3.86 -10.14
CA ARG A 90 19.26 -4.36 -11.52
C ARG A 90 20.69 -4.49 -12.04
N PRO A 91 21.60 -3.51 -11.84
CA PRO A 91 23.01 -3.64 -12.20
C PRO A 91 23.69 -4.82 -11.52
N ALA A 92 23.51 -4.95 -10.20
CA ALA A 92 24.10 -6.05 -9.43
C ALA A 92 23.35 -7.38 -9.57
N ARG A 93 22.17 -7.39 -10.22
CA ARG A 93 21.25 -8.54 -10.34
C ARG A 93 20.95 -9.21 -9.00
N ARG A 94 20.75 -8.39 -7.96
CA ARG A 94 20.60 -8.87 -6.59
C ARG A 94 19.37 -8.30 -5.92
N MET A 95 18.55 -9.17 -5.29
CA MET A 95 17.46 -8.76 -4.43
C MET A 95 18.00 -8.37 -3.05
N ARG A 96 17.78 -7.12 -2.63
CA ARG A 96 17.96 -6.70 -1.24
C ARG A 96 16.65 -6.96 -0.50
N ARG A 97 16.75 -7.64 0.65
CA ARG A 97 15.62 -7.94 1.53
C ARG A 97 15.92 -7.40 2.91
N THR A 98 15.09 -6.50 3.39
CA THR A 98 15.14 -5.96 4.74
C THR A 98 13.88 -6.38 5.48
N TYR A 99 14.01 -6.79 6.72
CA TYR A 99 12.90 -7.16 7.59
C TYR A 99 12.93 -6.26 8.82
N LEU A 100 11.77 -5.75 9.26
CA LEU A 100 11.71 -4.90 10.44
C LEU A 100 11.87 -5.70 11.74
N LEU A 101 11.45 -6.95 11.74
CA LEU A 101 11.67 -7.87 12.87
C LEU A 101 12.89 -8.76 12.63
N ARG A 102 13.62 -9.07 13.68
CA ARG A 102 14.68 -10.06 13.69
C ARG A 102 14.13 -11.46 13.44
N GLU A 103 14.95 -12.38 12.98
CA GLU A 103 14.53 -13.74 12.62
C GLU A 103 13.84 -14.47 13.77
N ALA A 104 14.40 -14.40 14.99
CA ALA A 104 13.80 -15.03 16.17
C ALA A 104 12.41 -14.48 16.48
N GLU A 105 12.21 -13.16 16.32
CA GLU A 105 10.91 -12.50 16.53
C GLU A 105 9.90 -12.94 15.46
N ARG A 106 10.32 -13.08 14.21
CA ARG A 106 9.45 -13.60 13.13
C ARG A 106 9.03 -15.04 13.36
N LEU A 107 9.94 -15.89 13.84
CA LEU A 107 9.62 -17.29 14.15
C LEU A 107 8.60 -17.39 15.30
N GLU A 108 8.76 -16.59 16.34
CA GLU A 108 7.79 -16.56 17.45
C GLU A 108 6.45 -15.98 17.02
N ALA A 109 6.44 -14.88 16.25
CA ALA A 109 5.22 -14.31 15.65
C ALA A 109 4.46 -15.37 14.83
N ARG A 110 5.15 -16.14 14.00
CA ARG A 110 4.53 -17.20 13.18
C ARG A 110 3.83 -18.27 14.03
N ARG A 111 4.43 -18.70 15.14
CA ARG A 111 3.78 -19.66 16.06
C ARG A 111 2.50 -19.11 16.68
N ARG A 112 2.52 -17.81 17.03
CA ARG A 112 1.34 -17.13 17.58
C ARG A 112 0.25 -16.96 16.52
N LEU A 113 0.61 -16.62 15.28
CA LEU A 113 -0.32 -16.51 14.16
C LEU A 113 -1.00 -17.84 13.83
N GLU A 114 -0.30 -18.97 13.96
CA GLU A 114 -0.90 -20.29 13.75
C GLU A 114 -2.01 -20.57 14.77
N ARG A 115 -1.86 -20.18 16.04
CA ARG A 115 -2.93 -20.29 17.05
C ARG A 115 -4.16 -19.46 16.69
N ILE A 116 -3.94 -18.22 16.19
CA ILE A 116 -5.03 -17.38 15.70
C ILE A 116 -5.73 -18.04 14.52
N ARG A 117 -4.99 -18.58 13.55
CA ARG A 117 -5.51 -19.28 12.40
C ARG A 117 -6.44 -20.42 12.80
N GLU A 118 -5.95 -21.33 13.67
CA GLU A 118 -6.75 -22.46 14.16
C GLU A 118 -8.02 -21.99 14.88
N ARG A 119 -7.92 -20.93 15.67
CA ARG A 119 -9.04 -20.39 16.42
C ARG A 119 -10.08 -19.74 15.52
N VAL A 120 -9.66 -18.89 14.57
CA VAL A 120 -10.54 -18.22 13.62
C VAL A 120 -11.31 -19.22 12.77
N LEU A 121 -10.64 -20.24 12.21
CA LEU A 121 -11.28 -21.27 11.40
C LEU A 121 -12.29 -22.14 12.20
N ARG A 122 -12.09 -22.30 13.50
CA ARG A 122 -13.00 -23.03 14.37
C ARG A 122 -14.22 -22.19 14.77
N GLU A 123 -14.02 -20.91 15.09
CA GLU A 123 -15.05 -20.02 15.66
C GLU A 123 -15.86 -19.28 14.60
N VAL A 124 -15.26 -19.06 13.40
CA VAL A 124 -15.91 -18.40 12.24
C VAL A 124 -15.73 -19.28 10.99
N PRO A 125 -16.42 -20.42 10.89
CA PRO A 125 -16.20 -21.41 9.83
C PRO A 125 -16.58 -20.94 8.42
N SER A 126 -17.25 -19.81 8.28
CA SER A 126 -17.58 -19.14 7.01
C SER A 126 -16.40 -18.41 6.38
N CYS A 127 -15.36 -18.06 7.15
CA CYS A 127 -14.15 -17.47 6.61
C CYS A 127 -13.18 -18.52 6.04
N ALA A 128 -12.20 -18.05 5.28
CA ALA A 128 -11.05 -18.86 4.89
C ALA A 128 -9.74 -18.15 5.24
N ILE A 129 -8.64 -18.88 5.21
CA ILE A 129 -7.32 -18.26 5.16
C ILE A 129 -7.05 -17.92 3.70
N SER A 130 -6.56 -16.71 3.47
CA SER A 130 -6.26 -16.23 2.12
C SER A 130 -5.44 -17.26 1.33
N ALA A 131 -5.79 -17.46 0.07
CA ALA A 131 -5.10 -18.39 -0.81
C ALA A 131 -3.61 -18.04 -1.00
N ASP A 132 -3.25 -16.78 -0.78
CA ASP A 132 -1.87 -16.30 -0.86
C ASP A 132 -1.07 -16.49 0.45
N GLN A 133 -1.66 -17.04 1.51
CA GLN A 133 -0.98 -17.26 2.79
C GLN A 133 0.35 -18.03 2.69
N PRO A 134 0.53 -19.04 1.82
CA PRO A 134 1.81 -19.70 1.66
C PRO A 134 2.96 -18.78 1.23
N PHE A 135 2.67 -17.62 0.69
CA PHE A 135 3.63 -16.62 0.23
C PHE A 135 3.90 -15.51 1.27
N ARG A 136 3.24 -15.55 2.44
CA ARG A 136 3.40 -14.58 3.53
C ARG A 136 4.48 -15.01 4.52
N LEU A 137 5.22 -14.03 5.03
CA LEU A 137 6.33 -14.25 5.97
C LEU A 137 6.07 -13.72 7.37
N ALA A 138 5.27 -12.67 7.54
CA ALA A 138 5.14 -11.95 8.79
C ALA A 138 3.70 -11.77 9.28
N ASP A 139 2.69 -11.94 8.43
CA ASP A 139 1.30 -11.77 8.80
C ASP A 139 0.44 -13.00 8.49
N LEU A 140 -0.78 -12.99 9.05
CA LEU A 140 -1.87 -13.91 8.72
C LEU A 140 -2.96 -13.09 8.04
N ALA A 141 -3.40 -13.52 6.87
CA ALA A 141 -4.52 -12.93 6.16
C ALA A 141 -5.75 -13.85 6.23
N VAL A 142 -6.82 -13.37 6.83
CA VAL A 142 -8.12 -14.02 6.85
C VAL A 142 -8.97 -13.42 5.75
N ASP A 143 -9.36 -14.24 4.79
CA ASP A 143 -10.22 -13.88 3.69
C ASP A 143 -11.68 -13.77 4.15
N PHE A 144 -12.30 -12.64 3.83
CA PHE A 144 -13.72 -12.43 4.09
C PHE A 144 -14.48 -12.00 2.84
N ARG A 145 -13.81 -11.81 1.68
CA ARG A 145 -14.45 -11.27 0.48
C ARG A 145 -13.72 -11.53 -0.85
N GLU A 146 -12.54 -12.13 -0.88
CA GLU A 146 -11.79 -12.36 -2.14
C GLU A 146 -12.22 -13.68 -2.79
N ASP A 147 -11.90 -14.81 -2.15
CA ASP A 147 -12.20 -16.17 -2.65
C ASP A 147 -13.41 -16.81 -1.92
N VAL A 148 -13.89 -16.15 -0.88
CA VAL A 148 -15.12 -16.53 -0.16
C VAL A 148 -16.22 -15.52 -0.41
N GLY A 149 -17.48 -15.92 -0.24
CA GLY A 149 -18.60 -14.97 -0.26
C GLY A 149 -18.43 -13.92 0.84
N PRO A 150 -18.94 -12.67 0.65
CA PRO A 150 -18.77 -11.63 1.65
C PRO A 150 -19.37 -12.05 3.00
N LEU A 151 -18.53 -12.03 4.04
CA LEU A 151 -18.95 -12.27 5.40
C LEU A 151 -19.80 -11.11 5.92
N SER A 152 -20.68 -11.41 6.88
CA SER A 152 -21.44 -10.40 7.60
C SER A 152 -20.49 -9.52 8.44
N GLN A 153 -20.94 -8.30 8.74
CA GLN A 153 -20.19 -7.39 9.63
C GLN A 153 -19.97 -7.98 11.04
N GLU A 154 -20.85 -8.87 11.49
CA GLU A 154 -20.72 -9.53 12.79
C GLU A 154 -19.58 -10.56 12.77
N GLU A 155 -19.49 -11.36 11.72
CA GLU A 155 -18.41 -12.32 11.51
C GLU A 155 -17.05 -11.61 11.39
N VAL A 156 -16.98 -10.51 10.63
CA VAL A 156 -15.78 -9.68 10.53
C VAL A 156 -15.37 -9.13 11.91
N ARG A 157 -16.32 -8.64 12.70
CA ARG A 157 -16.05 -8.17 14.07
C ARG A 157 -15.58 -9.31 14.99
N GLU A 158 -16.13 -10.52 14.82
CA GLU A 158 -15.69 -11.69 15.60
C GLU A 158 -14.23 -12.04 15.29
N ILE A 159 -13.86 -12.08 14.01
CA ILE A 159 -12.47 -12.33 13.61
C ILE A 159 -11.54 -11.27 14.23
N CYS A 160 -11.92 -9.98 14.17
CA CYS A 160 -11.15 -8.90 14.80
C CYS A 160 -11.01 -9.10 16.32
N ARG A 161 -12.08 -9.49 17.02
CA ARG A 161 -12.06 -9.77 18.47
C ARG A 161 -11.13 -10.93 18.82
N ILE A 162 -11.11 -11.99 18.01
CA ILE A 162 -10.19 -13.12 18.20
C ILE A 162 -8.75 -12.62 18.09
N MET A 163 -8.41 -11.87 17.03
CA MET A 163 -7.06 -11.34 16.83
C MET A 163 -6.62 -10.42 17.98
N GLU A 164 -7.50 -9.52 18.41
CA GLU A 164 -7.25 -8.60 19.51
C GLU A 164 -7.03 -9.34 20.84
N SER A 165 -7.86 -10.36 21.13
CA SER A 165 -7.75 -11.14 22.38
C SER A 165 -6.46 -11.95 22.45
N GLU A 166 -5.84 -12.28 21.33
CA GLU A 166 -4.51 -12.91 21.24
C GLU A 166 -3.37 -11.89 21.27
N GLY A 167 -3.71 -10.58 21.37
CA GLY A 167 -2.74 -9.49 21.39
C GLY A 167 -2.05 -9.24 20.05
N ALA A 168 -2.69 -9.58 18.94
CA ALA A 168 -2.21 -9.24 17.61
C ALA A 168 -2.66 -7.83 17.23
N VAL A 169 -1.82 -7.14 16.45
CA VAL A 169 -2.24 -5.96 15.69
C VAL A 169 -3.00 -6.45 14.47
N TYR A 170 -4.10 -5.81 14.12
CA TYR A 170 -4.83 -6.16 12.90
C TYR A 170 -5.26 -4.93 12.10
N LYS A 171 -5.51 -5.14 10.82
CA LYS A 171 -6.10 -4.16 9.90
C LYS A 171 -7.08 -4.87 8.96
N VAL A 172 -8.20 -4.21 8.73
CA VAL A 172 -9.21 -4.64 7.76
C VAL A 172 -8.92 -3.89 6.45
N SER A 173 -8.70 -4.64 5.37
CA SER A 173 -8.60 -4.11 4.01
C SER A 173 -9.93 -4.30 3.26
N SER A 174 -9.95 -4.07 1.95
CA SER A 174 -11.13 -4.29 1.10
C SER A 174 -11.55 -5.78 1.00
N ILE A 175 -10.60 -6.70 1.20
CA ILE A 175 -10.78 -8.14 0.96
C ILE A 175 -10.33 -9.03 2.13
N HIS A 176 -9.34 -8.61 2.92
CA HIS A 176 -8.74 -9.40 3.98
C HIS A 176 -8.72 -8.68 5.32
N ILE A 177 -8.70 -9.46 6.41
CA ILE A 177 -8.30 -9.00 7.73
C ILE A 177 -6.90 -9.54 7.95
N ASN A 178 -5.91 -8.64 7.91
CA ASN A 178 -4.53 -8.99 8.17
C ASN A 178 -4.20 -8.80 9.64
N CYS A 179 -3.52 -9.75 10.26
CA CYS A 179 -2.99 -9.57 11.61
C CYS A 179 -1.52 -10.00 11.73
N TRP A 180 -0.82 -9.38 12.68
CA TRP A 180 0.60 -9.62 12.90
C TRP A 180 1.00 -9.34 14.34
N PHE A 181 2.22 -9.76 14.68
CA PHE A 181 2.90 -9.42 15.92
C PHE A 181 4.17 -8.64 15.60
N GLY A 182 4.42 -7.61 16.38
CA GLY A 182 5.59 -6.76 16.24
C GLY A 182 5.25 -5.30 16.00
N ASP A 183 6.22 -4.44 16.24
CA ASP A 183 6.07 -3.00 16.15
C ASP A 183 6.46 -2.51 14.74
N PHE A 184 5.61 -2.78 13.75
CA PHE A 184 5.74 -2.26 12.39
C PHE A 184 4.37 -1.87 11.81
N ASP A 185 4.40 -0.98 10.84
CA ASP A 185 3.29 -0.51 10.04
C ASP A 185 3.81 0.02 8.69
N LYS A 186 2.89 0.40 7.79
CA LYS A 186 3.26 0.98 6.47
C LYS A 186 4.22 2.18 6.61
N VAL A 187 4.04 3.04 7.62
CA VAL A 187 4.89 4.23 7.83
C VAL A 187 6.31 3.83 8.24
N LYS A 188 6.45 2.91 9.20
CA LYS A 188 7.76 2.40 9.64
C LYS A 188 8.49 1.69 8.52
N GLY A 189 7.75 0.93 7.68
CA GLY A 189 8.30 0.30 6.49
C GLY A 189 8.84 1.32 5.49
N VAL A 190 8.06 2.38 5.20
CA VAL A 190 8.47 3.49 4.32
C VAL A 190 9.68 4.24 4.89
N ARG A 191 9.67 4.58 6.18
CA ARG A 191 10.82 5.21 6.85
C ARG A 191 12.08 4.39 6.69
N ARG A 192 11.97 3.08 6.90
CA ARG A 192 13.10 2.18 6.73
C ARG A 192 13.57 2.08 5.29
N PHE A 193 12.66 2.03 4.31
CA PHE A 193 13.01 2.04 2.89
C PHE A 193 13.80 3.29 2.52
N LEU A 194 13.35 4.47 2.95
CA LEU A 194 14.03 5.74 2.70
C LEU A 194 15.38 5.81 3.41
N ALA A 195 15.45 5.38 4.68
CA ALA A 195 16.69 5.35 5.46
C ALA A 195 17.75 4.41 4.86
N ASP A 196 17.34 3.26 4.30
CA ASP A 196 18.24 2.35 3.57
C ASP A 196 18.83 3.02 2.29
N GLY A 197 18.17 4.07 1.78
CA GLY A 197 18.63 4.95 0.71
C GLY A 197 19.38 6.21 1.18
N GLY A 198 19.56 6.39 2.49
CA GLY A 198 20.20 7.57 3.08
C GLY A 198 19.28 8.79 3.21
N GLU A 199 17.95 8.60 3.12
CA GLU A 199 16.93 9.65 3.20
C GLU A 199 16.18 9.56 4.54
N ASP A 200 15.99 10.71 5.21
CA ASP A 200 15.16 10.79 6.44
C ASP A 200 13.81 11.39 6.09
N LEU A 201 12.73 10.66 6.36
CA LEU A 201 11.36 11.12 6.11
C LEU A 201 11.00 12.37 6.93
N ASP A 202 11.67 12.64 8.04
CA ASP A 202 11.44 13.84 8.85
C ASP A 202 12.20 15.08 8.33
N ASP A 203 13.13 14.91 7.38
CA ASP A 203 13.76 16.04 6.68
C ASP A 203 12.74 16.73 5.76
N PRO A 204 12.46 18.04 5.92
CA PRO A 204 11.52 18.76 5.07
C PRO A 204 11.84 18.69 3.56
N ARG A 205 13.13 18.52 3.20
CA ARG A 205 13.56 18.36 1.80
C ARG A 205 13.13 17.03 1.23
N VAL A 206 13.21 15.95 2.03
CA VAL A 206 12.72 14.62 1.67
C VAL A 206 11.20 14.63 1.58
N GLN A 207 10.52 15.19 2.59
CA GLN A 207 9.06 15.39 2.58
C GLN A 207 8.58 16.17 1.34
N GLY A 208 9.36 17.17 0.91
CA GLY A 208 9.06 17.93 -0.30
C GLY A 208 9.06 17.12 -1.58
N GLY A 209 9.85 16.05 -1.63
CA GLY A 209 10.02 15.15 -2.77
C GLY A 209 9.26 13.83 -2.68
N VAL A 210 8.44 13.60 -1.64
CA VAL A 210 7.66 12.36 -1.46
C VAL A 210 6.17 12.64 -1.58
N LEU A 211 5.46 11.77 -2.30
CA LEU A 211 4.00 11.76 -2.42
C LEU A 211 3.50 10.33 -2.23
N PHE A 212 2.32 10.17 -1.65
CA PHE A 212 1.65 8.87 -1.50
C PHE A 212 0.28 8.87 -2.17
N THR A 213 -0.07 7.74 -2.80
CA THR A 213 -1.42 7.46 -3.33
C THR A 213 -2.02 6.22 -2.67
N GLY A 214 -3.29 6.32 -2.24
CA GLY A 214 -4.02 5.23 -1.59
C GLY A 214 -5.54 5.40 -1.73
N ASP A 215 -6.31 4.45 -1.23
CA ASP A 215 -7.76 4.36 -1.48
C ASP A 215 -8.62 4.16 -0.23
N SER A 216 -8.04 3.76 0.89
CA SER A 216 -8.82 3.19 1.99
C SER A 216 -8.31 3.61 3.39
N PRO A 217 -9.06 3.34 4.46
CA PRO A 217 -8.68 3.70 5.82
C PRO A 217 -7.37 3.09 6.33
N ASN A 218 -6.91 1.98 5.73
CA ASN A 218 -5.62 1.38 6.08
C ASN A 218 -4.43 2.26 5.67
N ASP A 219 -4.64 3.26 4.79
CA ASP A 219 -3.65 4.22 4.30
C ASP A 219 -3.56 5.49 5.14
N GLU A 220 -4.52 5.70 6.04
CA GLU A 220 -4.57 6.89 6.90
C GLU A 220 -3.26 7.17 7.65
N PRO A 221 -2.50 6.17 8.16
CA PRO A 221 -1.20 6.45 8.77
C PRO A 221 -0.23 7.16 7.82
N LEU A 222 -0.25 6.84 6.51
CA LEU A 222 0.57 7.52 5.51
C LEU A 222 -0.01 8.89 5.13
N PHE A 223 -1.34 9.04 5.08
CA PHE A 223 -1.96 10.36 4.89
C PHE A 223 -1.58 11.32 6.02
N ARG A 224 -1.50 10.83 7.26
CA ARG A 224 -1.05 11.61 8.41
C ARG A 224 0.45 11.93 8.38
N ALA A 225 1.28 10.98 7.95
CA ALA A 225 2.74 11.10 8.05
C ALA A 225 3.36 11.97 6.93
N LEU A 226 2.66 12.17 5.81
CA LEU A 226 3.17 12.82 4.63
C LEU A 226 2.45 14.14 4.32
N GLN A 227 3.21 15.13 3.83
CA GLN A 227 2.67 16.45 3.45
C GLN A 227 1.87 16.41 2.13
N ALA A 228 2.20 15.50 1.22
CA ALA A 228 1.55 15.37 -0.07
C ALA A 228 0.96 13.97 -0.23
N THR A 229 -0.37 13.89 -0.24
CA THR A 229 -1.10 12.63 -0.33
C THR A 229 -2.30 12.77 -1.25
N ILE A 230 -2.58 11.73 -2.03
CA ILE A 230 -3.70 11.66 -2.96
C ILE A 230 -4.54 10.44 -2.60
N GLY A 231 -5.82 10.64 -2.35
CA GLY A 231 -6.80 9.55 -2.34
C GLY A 231 -7.34 9.33 -3.75
N VAL A 232 -7.38 8.10 -4.24
CA VAL A 232 -8.21 7.82 -5.43
C VAL A 232 -9.68 7.84 -5.04
N ALA A 233 -10.60 8.12 -5.99
CA ALA A 233 -11.97 8.54 -5.64
C ALA A 233 -12.78 7.52 -4.83
N ASN A 234 -12.42 6.22 -4.86
CA ASN A 234 -13.04 5.19 -4.01
C ASN A 234 -12.80 5.38 -2.49
N ILE A 235 -11.93 6.30 -2.07
CA ILE A 235 -11.82 6.71 -0.66
C ILE A 235 -13.02 7.55 -0.17
N ARG A 236 -13.83 8.13 -1.07
CA ARG A 236 -14.91 9.08 -0.72
C ARG A 236 -15.86 8.58 0.35
N PRO A 237 -16.35 7.32 0.35
CA PRO A 237 -17.23 6.81 1.37
C PRO A 237 -16.62 6.80 2.79
N PHE A 238 -15.29 6.86 2.89
CA PHE A 238 -14.57 6.76 4.16
C PHE A 238 -14.13 8.12 4.73
N LEU A 239 -14.22 9.23 3.96
CA LEU A 239 -13.67 10.53 4.36
C LEU A 239 -14.16 11.03 5.72
N ASP A 240 -15.44 10.80 6.04
CA ASP A 240 -16.03 11.24 7.31
C ASP A 240 -15.46 10.45 8.51
N SER A 241 -15.07 9.19 8.29
CA SER A 241 -14.50 8.31 9.32
C SER A 241 -13.00 8.50 9.55
N LEU A 242 -12.26 9.07 8.58
CA LEU A 242 -10.83 9.31 8.70
C LEU A 242 -10.55 10.51 9.61
N GLU A 243 -9.59 10.39 10.52
CA GLU A 243 -9.07 11.55 11.28
C GLU A 243 -8.15 12.42 10.43
N HIS A 244 -7.38 11.77 9.53
CA HIS A 244 -6.42 12.38 8.64
C HIS A 244 -6.73 12.00 7.18
N PRO A 245 -7.67 12.69 6.50
CA PRO A 245 -7.95 12.43 5.10
C PRO A 245 -6.77 12.81 4.21
N PRO A 246 -6.69 12.28 2.96
CA PRO A 246 -5.67 12.70 2.01
C PRO A 246 -5.79 14.19 1.68
N ALA A 247 -4.66 14.82 1.32
CA ALA A 247 -4.66 16.25 0.96
C ALA A 247 -5.38 16.52 -0.38
N TYR A 248 -5.30 15.57 -1.30
CA TYR A 248 -5.92 15.65 -2.64
C TYR A 248 -6.75 14.41 -2.93
N ILE A 249 -7.69 14.54 -3.87
CA ILE A 249 -8.53 13.43 -4.33
C ILE A 249 -8.71 13.47 -5.85
N THR A 250 -8.67 12.30 -6.49
CA THR A 250 -8.92 12.15 -7.93
C THR A 250 -10.41 12.20 -8.25
N GLN A 251 -10.74 12.43 -9.54
CA GLN A 251 -12.12 12.29 -10.03
C GLN A 251 -12.46 10.83 -10.29
N ALA A 252 -11.53 10.10 -10.89
CA ALA A 252 -11.67 8.69 -11.21
C ALA A 252 -11.30 7.82 -10.01
N GLU A 253 -11.85 6.61 -9.97
CA GLU A 253 -11.61 5.59 -8.95
C GLU A 253 -10.45 4.68 -9.33
N ALA A 254 -9.86 4.02 -8.35
CA ALA A 254 -8.91 2.92 -8.50
C ALA A 254 -7.79 3.23 -9.52
N ALA A 255 -7.45 2.29 -10.39
CA ALA A 255 -6.41 2.40 -11.40
C ALA A 255 -6.56 3.63 -12.32
N ALA A 256 -7.80 4.01 -12.66
CA ALA A 256 -8.06 5.20 -13.48
C ALA A 256 -7.75 6.48 -12.69
N GLY A 257 -8.00 6.51 -11.39
CA GLY A 257 -7.63 7.60 -10.49
C GLY A 257 -6.12 7.74 -10.35
N PHE A 258 -5.40 6.63 -10.20
CA PHE A 258 -3.95 6.64 -10.20
C PHE A 258 -3.37 7.21 -11.52
N ALA A 259 -3.89 6.76 -12.67
CA ALA A 259 -3.47 7.26 -13.96
C ALA A 259 -3.75 8.76 -14.11
N GLU A 260 -4.91 9.26 -13.63
CA GLU A 260 -5.25 10.69 -13.59
C GLU A 260 -4.20 11.48 -12.78
N ALA A 261 -3.85 11.01 -11.59
CA ALA A 261 -2.85 11.67 -10.75
C ALA A 261 -1.47 11.72 -11.42
N VAL A 262 -1.05 10.63 -12.05
CA VAL A 262 0.23 10.57 -12.77
C VAL A 262 0.24 11.48 -13.99
N ASP A 263 -0.85 11.55 -14.76
CA ASP A 263 -0.97 12.46 -15.90
C ASP A 263 -0.79 13.93 -15.49
N ILE A 264 -1.39 14.33 -14.36
CA ILE A 264 -1.24 15.68 -13.79
C ILE A 264 0.21 15.95 -13.38
N ILE A 265 0.83 15.01 -12.66
CA ILE A 265 2.23 15.10 -12.24
C ILE A 265 3.15 15.25 -13.44
N LEU A 266 3.03 14.42 -14.45
CA LEU A 266 3.88 14.41 -15.63
C LEU A 266 3.67 15.66 -16.50
N LYS A 267 2.45 16.15 -16.63
CA LYS A 267 2.15 17.42 -17.30
C LYS A 267 2.92 18.58 -16.69
N HIS A 268 2.97 18.68 -15.36
CA HIS A 268 3.70 19.74 -14.67
C HIS A 268 5.22 19.56 -14.69
N ARG A 269 5.71 18.37 -15.05
CA ARG A 269 7.13 18.08 -15.31
C ARG A 269 7.54 18.34 -16.79
N GLY A 270 6.60 18.75 -17.64
CA GLY A 270 6.87 19.12 -19.04
C GLY A 270 6.69 17.98 -20.04
N ARG A 271 6.14 16.82 -19.62
CA ARG A 271 5.82 15.70 -20.52
C ARG A 271 4.39 15.83 -21.03
N SER A 272 4.19 15.67 -22.34
CA SER A 272 2.85 15.46 -22.88
C SER A 272 2.27 14.13 -22.42
N PRO A 273 0.98 14.06 -22.06
CA PRO A 273 0.35 12.79 -21.67
C PRO A 273 0.48 11.76 -22.79
N ALA A 274 0.76 10.50 -22.44
CA ALA A 274 0.81 9.41 -23.39
C ALA A 274 -0.56 9.26 -24.09
N PRO A 275 -0.61 8.92 -25.39
CA PRO A 275 -1.87 8.69 -26.07
C PRO A 275 -2.62 7.54 -25.39
N ARG A 276 -3.88 7.81 -25.00
CA ARG A 276 -4.74 6.77 -24.42
C ARG A 276 -4.98 5.69 -25.47
N PRO A 277 -4.89 4.40 -25.12
CA PRO A 277 -5.27 3.34 -26.05
C PRO A 277 -6.72 3.53 -26.48
N PRO A 278 -7.09 3.17 -27.72
CA PRO A 278 -8.48 3.21 -28.19
C PRO A 278 -9.35 2.34 -27.28
N ARG A 279 -10.58 2.83 -27.01
CA ARG A 279 -11.58 2.14 -26.18
C ARG A 279 -12.02 0.83 -26.82
#